data_2cea98b0c176c24cbe948a8bda87398a
#
_entry.id   2cea98b0c176c24cbe948a8bda87398a
#
_cell.length_a   1.000
_cell.length_b   1.000
_cell.length_c   1.000
_cell.angle_alpha   90.00
_cell.angle_beta   90.00
_cell.angle_gamma   90.00
#
_symmetry.space_group_name_H-M   'P 1'
#
loop_
_entity.id
_entity.type
_entity.pdbx_description
1 polymer ?
#
loop_
_entity_poly.entity_id
_entity_poly.type
_entity_poly.pdbx_seq_one_letter_code
_entity_poly.pdbx_strand_id
1 'polypeptide(L)'
;NRIMLQEEKVANGARWLLWGWLIVVLVLNVVPLGDELNQDLTTIRFVFRLDYVLHSLSFLVFALIWVLGKIKGVCWFETYEVLKFGGIVFVSAICIELLQIFIPYRTFNPMDMIANLFGALLTMICIVISHRLPRLHR
;
A
#
# COMPACT_ATOMS: atom_id res chain seq x y z
N ASN A 1 15.75 -10.75 28.59
CA ASN A 1 14.25 -10.71 28.59
C ASN A 1 13.63 -9.37 28.13
N ARG A 2 14.12 -8.19 28.61
CA ARG A 2 13.52 -6.89 28.22
C ARG A 2 13.77 -6.55 26.75
N ILE A 3 14.93 -6.85 26.19
CA ILE A 3 15.28 -6.56 24.79
C ILE A 3 14.39 -7.39 23.85
N MET A 4 14.27 -8.68 24.07
CA MET A 4 13.41 -9.58 23.27
C MET A 4 11.94 -9.14 23.28
N LEU A 5 11.42 -8.73 24.46
CA LEU A 5 10.06 -8.21 24.56
C LEU A 5 9.86 -6.90 23.79
N GLN A 6 10.88 -6.08 23.70
CA GLN A 6 10.83 -4.81 22.97
C GLN A 6 10.89 -5.03 21.46
N GLU A 7 11.71 -5.97 20.99
CA GLU A 7 11.77 -6.36 19.58
C GLU A 7 10.44 -6.98 19.10
N GLU A 8 9.84 -7.84 19.91
CA GLU A 8 8.54 -8.43 19.62
C GLU A 8 7.43 -7.36 19.53
N LYS A 9 7.41 -6.40 20.45
CA LYS A 9 6.45 -5.27 20.41
C LYS A 9 6.60 -4.43 19.14
N VAL A 10 7.84 -4.16 18.73
CA VAL A 10 8.13 -3.40 17.49
C VAL A 10 7.67 -4.17 16.26
N ALA A 11 7.96 -5.48 16.20
CA ALA A 11 7.54 -6.34 15.10
C ALA A 11 6.01 -6.43 15.00
N ASN A 12 5.33 -6.61 16.13
CA ASN A 12 3.87 -6.65 16.18
C ASN A 12 3.27 -5.29 15.77
N GLY A 13 3.82 -4.17 16.26
CA GLY A 13 3.37 -2.84 15.86
C GLY A 13 3.51 -2.59 14.36
N ALA A 14 4.62 -3.02 13.75
CA ALA A 14 4.82 -2.91 12.31
C ALA A 14 3.81 -3.76 11.51
N ARG A 15 3.51 -4.99 11.96
CA ARG A 15 2.50 -5.85 11.34
C ARG A 15 1.10 -5.22 11.43
N TRP A 16 0.76 -4.60 12.56
CA TRP A 16 -0.49 -3.86 12.70
C TRP A 16 -0.57 -2.66 11.77
N LEU A 17 0.54 -1.96 11.50
CA LEU A 17 0.60 -0.89 10.50
C LEU A 17 0.33 -1.41 9.08
N LEU A 18 0.90 -2.55 8.71
CA LEU A 18 0.65 -3.18 7.40
C LEU A 18 -0.83 -3.49 7.20
N TRP A 19 -1.42 -4.23 8.14
CA TRP A 19 -2.83 -4.63 8.04
C TRP A 19 -3.78 -3.44 8.20
N GLY A 20 -3.46 -2.52 9.11
CA GLY A 20 -4.23 -1.30 9.30
C GLY A 20 -4.24 -0.44 8.04
N TRP A 21 -3.10 -0.27 7.38
CA TRP A 21 -3.03 0.48 6.13
C TRP A 21 -3.81 -0.23 5.00
N LEU A 22 -3.75 -1.56 4.93
CA LEU A 22 -4.54 -2.32 3.98
C LEU A 22 -6.04 -2.08 4.16
N ILE A 23 -6.52 -2.06 5.41
CA ILE A 23 -7.92 -1.74 5.72
C ILE A 23 -8.24 -0.30 5.31
N VAL A 24 -7.36 0.67 5.59
CA VAL A 24 -7.55 2.07 5.19
C VAL A 24 -7.67 2.19 3.67
N VAL A 25 -6.78 1.56 2.91
CA VAL A 25 -6.82 1.59 1.44
C VAL A 25 -8.12 0.96 0.94
N LEU A 26 -8.55 -0.15 1.52
CA LEU A 26 -9.82 -0.79 1.18
C LEU A 26 -11.01 0.14 1.45
N VAL A 27 -11.07 0.74 2.63
CA VAL A 27 -12.15 1.66 3.02
C VAL A 27 -12.20 2.88 2.10
N LEU A 28 -11.05 3.50 1.82
CA LEU A 28 -10.97 4.67 0.91
C LEU A 28 -11.43 4.35 -0.51
N ASN A 29 -11.25 3.10 -0.96
CA ASN A 29 -11.70 2.67 -2.28
C ASN A 29 -13.16 2.24 -2.31
N VAL A 30 -13.74 1.83 -1.18
CA VAL A 30 -15.14 1.39 -1.06
C VAL A 30 -16.07 2.56 -0.77
N VAL A 31 -15.67 3.46 0.15
CA VAL A 31 -16.49 4.60 0.55
C VAL A 31 -16.50 5.65 -0.57
N PRO A 32 -17.66 6.10 -1.04
CA PRO A 32 -17.75 7.20 -1.99
C PRO A 32 -17.32 8.49 -1.30
N LEU A 33 -16.05 8.85 -1.42
CA LEU A 33 -15.53 10.14 -0.97
C LEU A 33 -15.93 11.20 -1.99
N GLY A 34 -17.22 11.55 -1.98
CA GLY A 34 -17.80 12.74 -2.55
C GLY A 34 -17.68 12.92 -4.06
N ASP A 35 -18.77 12.68 -4.78
CA ASP A 35 -18.98 13.29 -6.10
C ASP A 35 -18.87 14.82 -6.05
N GLU A 36 -19.10 15.41 -4.89
CA GLU A 36 -18.94 16.85 -4.63
C GLU A 36 -17.48 17.32 -4.72
N LEU A 37 -16.53 16.55 -4.18
CA LEU A 37 -15.10 16.90 -4.27
C LEU A 37 -14.57 16.77 -5.70
N ASN A 38 -15.12 15.84 -6.49
CA ASN A 38 -14.74 15.65 -7.88
C ASN A 38 -15.22 16.78 -8.79
N GLN A 39 -16.35 17.44 -8.49
CA GLN A 39 -16.87 18.53 -9.29
C GLN A 39 -15.99 19.80 -9.19
N ASP A 40 -15.46 20.11 -8.02
CA ASP A 40 -14.56 21.26 -7.83
C ASP A 40 -13.15 21.03 -8.42
N LEU A 41 -12.68 19.78 -8.46
CA LEU A 41 -11.36 19.43 -8.97
C LEU A 41 -11.33 19.23 -10.50
N THR A 42 -12.47 19.06 -11.17
CA THR A 42 -12.55 18.97 -12.64
C THR A 42 -12.24 20.28 -13.35
N THR A 43 -12.19 21.39 -12.63
CA THR A 43 -11.80 22.70 -13.20
C THR A 43 -10.30 22.77 -13.50
N ILE A 44 -9.48 21.93 -12.90
CA ILE A 44 -8.06 21.81 -13.23
C ILE A 44 -7.92 20.72 -14.31
N ARG A 45 -7.91 21.13 -15.58
CA ARG A 45 -7.58 20.28 -16.72
C ARG A 45 -6.12 19.81 -16.70
N PHE A 46 -5.75 19.03 -15.70
CA PHE A 46 -4.52 18.27 -15.76
C PHE A 46 -4.78 16.93 -16.45
N VAL A 47 -3.90 16.57 -17.39
CA VAL A 47 -3.91 15.32 -18.17
C VAL A 47 -3.92 14.06 -17.29
N PHE A 48 -3.52 14.19 -16.03
CA PHE A 48 -3.63 13.16 -15.00
C PHE A 48 -4.73 13.55 -14.01
N ARG A 49 -5.77 12.74 -13.92
CA ARG A 49 -6.77 12.88 -12.86
C ARG A 49 -6.04 12.67 -11.52
N LEU A 50 -6.27 13.58 -10.58
CA LEU A 50 -5.72 13.51 -9.21
C LEU A 50 -6.03 12.15 -8.55
N ASP A 51 -7.15 11.56 -8.91
CA ASP A 51 -7.60 10.24 -8.53
C ASP A 51 -6.54 9.15 -8.77
N TYR A 52 -5.98 9.06 -9.99
CA TYR A 52 -4.93 8.09 -10.31
C TYR A 52 -3.65 8.27 -9.50
N VAL A 53 -3.32 9.54 -9.20
CA VAL A 53 -2.17 9.85 -8.34
C VAL A 53 -2.43 9.34 -6.92
N LEU A 54 -3.62 9.56 -6.38
CA LEU A 54 -4.00 9.10 -5.05
C LEU A 54 -4.01 7.56 -4.96
N HIS A 55 -4.53 6.88 -6.00
CA HIS A 55 -4.47 5.42 -6.11
C HIS A 55 -3.02 4.92 -6.06
N SER A 56 -2.14 5.47 -6.88
CA SER A 56 -0.72 5.08 -6.91
C SER A 56 -0.01 5.37 -5.59
N LEU A 57 -0.25 6.55 -4.99
CA LEU A 57 0.36 6.95 -3.72
C LEU A 57 -0.08 6.08 -2.55
N SER A 58 -1.34 5.65 -2.51
CA SER A 58 -1.85 4.78 -1.46
C SER A 58 -1.10 3.44 -1.43
N PHE A 59 -0.70 2.92 -2.58
CA PHE A 59 0.13 1.72 -2.67
C PHE A 59 1.61 2.00 -2.36
N LEU A 60 2.15 3.18 -2.66
CA LEU A 60 3.52 3.55 -2.28
C LEU A 60 3.74 3.65 -0.77
N VAL A 61 2.70 3.88 0.02
CA VAL A 61 2.80 3.84 1.49
C VAL A 61 3.22 2.46 2.00
N PHE A 62 2.89 1.38 1.29
CA PHE A 62 3.40 0.05 1.65
C PHE A 62 4.94 -0.04 1.55
N ALA A 63 5.56 0.65 0.58
CA ALA A 63 7.01 0.75 0.50
C ALA A 63 7.60 1.47 1.73
N LEU A 64 6.95 2.55 2.17
CA LEU A 64 7.35 3.26 3.38
C LEU A 64 7.24 2.37 4.62
N ILE A 65 6.13 1.64 4.78
CA ILE A 65 5.92 0.69 5.88
C ILE A 65 7.01 -0.38 5.87
N TRP A 66 7.33 -0.94 4.70
CA TRP A 66 8.41 -1.91 4.54
C TRP A 66 9.76 -1.35 5.00
N VAL A 67 10.16 -0.20 4.45
CA VAL A 67 11.46 0.42 4.73
C VAL A 67 11.60 0.76 6.22
N LEU A 68 10.56 1.38 6.82
CA LEU A 68 10.55 1.71 8.25
C LEU A 68 10.64 0.46 9.13
N GLY A 69 9.97 -0.62 8.73
CA GLY A 69 10.09 -1.90 9.42
C GLY A 69 11.51 -2.45 9.34
N LYS A 70 12.14 -2.40 8.16
CA LYS A 70 13.52 -2.87 7.96
C LYS A 70 14.54 -2.06 8.76
N ILE A 71 14.39 -0.75 8.83
CA ILE A 71 15.23 0.13 9.67
C ILE A 71 15.13 -0.26 11.15
N LYS A 72 13.95 -0.70 11.60
CA LYS A 72 13.71 -1.16 12.96
C LYS A 72 14.03 -2.65 13.20
N GLY A 73 14.62 -3.33 12.21
CA GLY A 73 14.99 -4.74 12.31
C GLY A 73 13.82 -5.72 12.19
N VAL A 74 12.64 -5.27 11.76
CA VAL A 74 11.46 -6.13 11.63
C VAL A 74 11.68 -7.20 10.56
N CYS A 75 11.45 -8.45 10.92
CA CYS A 75 11.27 -9.56 9.99
C CYS A 75 9.76 -9.69 9.71
N TRP A 76 9.34 -9.37 8.48
CA TRP A 76 7.94 -9.41 8.09
C TRP A 76 7.40 -10.83 7.99
N PHE A 77 8.21 -11.72 7.41
CA PHE A 77 7.91 -13.13 7.24
C PHE A 77 9.20 -13.95 7.38
N GLU A 78 9.12 -15.12 7.99
CA GLU A 78 10.28 -15.99 8.22
C GLU A 78 10.91 -16.48 6.91
N THR A 79 10.07 -16.78 5.92
CA THR A 79 10.50 -17.29 4.61
C THR A 79 9.88 -16.48 3.48
N TYR A 80 10.65 -16.28 2.39
CA TYR A 80 10.20 -15.57 1.19
C TYR A 80 9.61 -14.18 1.47
N GLU A 81 10.24 -13.44 2.37
CA GLU A 81 9.75 -12.19 2.93
C GLU A 81 9.36 -11.16 1.85
N VAL A 82 10.25 -10.93 0.88
CA VAL A 82 10.01 -10.01 -0.25
C VAL A 82 8.82 -10.46 -1.09
N LEU A 83 8.77 -11.78 -1.41
CA LEU A 83 7.71 -12.33 -2.24
C LEU A 83 6.35 -12.26 -1.55
N LYS A 84 6.30 -12.60 -0.26
CA LYS A 84 5.04 -12.58 0.50
C LYS A 84 4.52 -11.15 0.69
N PHE A 85 5.39 -10.22 1.08
CA PHE A 85 4.99 -8.83 1.26
C PHE A 85 4.56 -8.20 -0.07
N GLY A 86 5.37 -8.34 -1.11
CA GLY A 86 5.04 -7.86 -2.45
C GLY A 86 3.78 -8.51 -3.03
N GLY A 87 3.61 -9.82 -2.79
CA GLY A 87 2.41 -10.55 -3.18
C GLY A 87 1.14 -9.99 -2.53
N ILE A 88 1.18 -9.70 -1.23
CA ILE A 88 0.05 -9.05 -0.53
C ILE A 88 -0.30 -7.72 -1.20
N VAL A 89 0.71 -6.88 -1.46
CA VAL A 89 0.50 -5.56 -2.09
C VAL A 89 -0.10 -5.72 -3.49
N PHE A 90 0.44 -6.62 -4.31
CA PHE A 90 -0.01 -6.85 -5.68
C PHE A 90 -1.43 -7.43 -5.74
N VAL A 91 -1.71 -8.45 -4.94
CA VAL A 91 -3.04 -9.06 -4.85
C VAL A 91 -4.05 -8.05 -4.35
N SER A 92 -3.68 -7.22 -3.37
CA SER A 92 -4.56 -6.15 -2.87
C SER A 92 -4.91 -5.14 -3.95
N ALA A 93 -3.94 -4.74 -4.80
CA ALA A 93 -4.15 -3.80 -5.88
C ALA A 93 -5.22 -4.28 -6.88
N ILE A 94 -5.24 -5.58 -7.15
CA ILE A 94 -6.25 -6.19 -8.04
C ILE A 94 -7.57 -6.38 -7.30
N CYS A 95 -7.54 -6.97 -6.09
CA CYS A 95 -8.76 -7.31 -5.36
C CYS A 95 -9.59 -6.09 -4.99
N ILE A 96 -8.96 -4.97 -4.62
CA ILE A 96 -9.67 -3.74 -4.26
C ILE A 96 -10.52 -3.23 -5.43
N GLU A 97 -9.98 -3.24 -6.65
CA GLU A 97 -10.72 -2.81 -7.83
C GLU A 97 -11.83 -3.81 -8.21
N LEU A 98 -11.55 -5.11 -8.10
CA LEU A 98 -12.57 -6.12 -8.38
C LEU A 98 -13.72 -6.07 -7.38
N LEU A 99 -13.46 -5.73 -6.11
CA LEU A 99 -14.50 -5.56 -5.10
C LEU A 99 -15.46 -4.42 -5.45
N GLN A 100 -15.02 -3.40 -6.19
CA GLN A 100 -15.89 -2.30 -6.61
C GLN A 100 -17.02 -2.76 -7.55
N ILE A 101 -16.85 -3.86 -8.27
CA ILE A 101 -17.90 -4.45 -9.12
C ILE A 101 -19.14 -4.85 -8.32
N PHE A 102 -18.94 -5.22 -7.05
CA PHE A 102 -20.03 -5.65 -6.16
C PHE A 102 -20.70 -4.49 -5.41
N ILE A 103 -20.22 -3.25 -5.60
CA ILE A 103 -20.72 -2.08 -4.89
C ILE A 103 -21.65 -1.29 -5.81
N PRO A 104 -22.97 -1.17 -5.51
CA PRO A 104 -23.96 -0.63 -6.44
C PRO A 104 -23.73 0.82 -6.91
N TYR A 105 -23.00 1.60 -6.12
CA TYR A 105 -22.70 3.02 -6.40
C TYR A 105 -21.28 3.25 -6.89
N ARG A 106 -20.50 2.20 -7.17
CA ARG A 106 -19.17 2.26 -7.75
C ARG A 106 -19.16 1.61 -9.13
N THR A 107 -18.41 2.19 -10.04
CA THR A 107 -18.16 1.60 -11.35
C THR A 107 -16.70 1.17 -11.41
N PHE A 108 -16.46 -0.07 -11.79
CA PHE A 108 -15.11 -0.55 -12.07
C PHE A 108 -14.44 0.35 -13.11
N ASN A 109 -13.30 0.88 -12.79
CA ASN A 109 -12.50 1.72 -13.67
C ASN A 109 -11.15 1.04 -13.96
N PRO A 110 -10.91 0.57 -15.19
CA PRO A 110 -9.63 -0.07 -15.54
C PRO A 110 -8.41 0.84 -15.30
N MET A 111 -8.58 2.17 -15.40
CA MET A 111 -7.47 3.11 -15.18
C MET A 111 -7.08 3.22 -13.70
N ASP A 112 -8.04 3.09 -12.79
CA ASP A 112 -7.77 3.05 -11.34
C ASP A 112 -7.00 1.76 -10.99
N MET A 113 -7.36 0.64 -11.61
CA MET A 113 -6.61 -0.61 -11.47
C MET A 113 -5.17 -0.47 -11.98
N ILE A 114 -4.97 0.18 -13.14
CA ILE A 114 -3.63 0.44 -13.67
C ILE A 114 -2.84 1.34 -12.72
N ALA A 115 -3.46 2.37 -12.15
CA ALA A 115 -2.82 3.26 -11.17
C ALA A 115 -2.42 2.51 -9.89
N ASN A 116 -3.29 1.64 -9.36
CA ASN A 116 -3.00 0.78 -8.22
C ASN A 116 -1.83 -0.17 -8.51
N LEU A 117 -1.85 -0.84 -9.68
CA LEU A 117 -0.78 -1.74 -10.11
C LEU A 117 0.55 -1.01 -10.32
N PHE A 118 0.51 0.21 -10.84
CA PHE A 118 1.71 1.05 -10.99
C PHE A 118 2.30 1.40 -9.60
N GLY A 119 1.48 1.81 -8.65
CA GLY A 119 1.91 2.04 -7.25
C GLY A 119 2.47 0.77 -6.61
N ALA A 120 1.83 -0.39 -6.82
CA ALA A 120 2.30 -1.67 -6.35
C ALA A 120 3.65 -2.08 -6.97
N LEU A 121 3.84 -1.83 -8.26
CA LEU A 121 5.10 -2.07 -8.96
C LEU A 121 6.24 -1.21 -8.40
N LEU A 122 6.01 0.08 -8.21
CA LEU A 122 6.99 0.97 -7.58
C LEU A 122 7.32 0.52 -6.16
N THR A 123 6.32 0.09 -5.40
CA THR A 123 6.53 -0.51 -4.07
C THR A 123 7.43 -1.73 -4.15
N MET A 124 7.19 -2.63 -5.09
CA MET A 124 8.03 -3.83 -5.26
C MET A 124 9.49 -3.47 -5.60
N ILE A 125 9.70 -2.48 -6.47
CA ILE A 125 11.03 -1.98 -6.79
C ILE A 125 11.73 -1.46 -5.52
N CYS A 126 11.06 -0.64 -4.71
CA CYS A 126 11.59 -0.14 -3.45
C CYS A 126 11.92 -1.27 -2.47
N ILE A 127 11.07 -2.29 -2.36
CA ILE A 127 11.28 -3.47 -1.52
C ILE A 127 12.54 -4.22 -1.95
N VAL A 128 12.67 -4.52 -3.24
CA VAL A 128 13.82 -5.27 -3.78
C VAL A 128 15.13 -4.50 -3.59
N ILE A 129 15.12 -3.20 -3.86
CA ILE A 129 16.30 -2.35 -3.67
C ILE A 129 16.69 -2.30 -2.19
N SER A 130 15.74 -2.00 -1.30
CA SER A 130 16.01 -1.89 0.13
C SER A 130 16.43 -3.22 0.77
N HIS A 131 15.94 -4.34 0.23
CA HIS A 131 16.33 -5.68 0.70
C HIS A 131 17.79 -6.03 0.32
N ARG A 132 18.28 -5.50 -0.79
CA ARG A 132 19.65 -5.71 -1.26
C ARG A 132 20.69 -4.78 -0.60
N LEU A 133 20.24 -3.68 0.00
CA LEU A 133 21.16 -2.79 0.71
C LEU A 133 21.72 -3.50 1.94
N PRO A 134 23.05 -3.43 2.18
CA PRO A 134 23.62 -4.01 3.37
C PRO A 134 22.98 -3.39 4.60
N ARG A 135 22.57 -4.23 5.53
CA ARG A 135 22.06 -3.75 6.83
C ARG A 135 23.17 -2.94 7.47
N LEU A 136 22.95 -1.65 7.66
CA LEU A 136 23.81 -0.83 8.49
C LEU A 136 23.71 -1.41 9.91
N HIS A 137 24.62 -2.31 10.23
CA HIS A 137 24.80 -2.78 11.59
C HIS A 137 25.18 -1.59 12.47
N ARG A 138 24.24 -1.17 13.29
CA ARG A 138 24.55 -0.44 14.53
C ARG A 138 24.60 -1.43 15.68
#